data_bc4a75d1374532131f8061d80ed3fbfe
#
_entry.id   bc4a75d1374532131f8061d80ed3fbfe
#
_cell.length_a   1.000
_cell.length_b   1.000
_cell.length_c   1.000
_cell.angle_alpha   90.00
_cell.angle_beta   90.00
_cell.angle_gamma   90.00
#
_symmetry.space_group_name_H-M   'P 1'
#
loop_
_entity.id
_entity.type
_entity.pdbx_description
1 polymer ?
#
loop_
_entity_poly.entity_id
_entity_poly.type
_entity_poly.pdbx_seq_one_letter_code
_entity_poly.pdbx_strand_id
1 'polypeptide(L)'
;MTPLRVFVVDDHSVVRRGVVSYLDVLDDVEVVGEAADGRDALEKLGALDTTATLPDVVLMDLQMPRMDGVTATGEITARFPSVRVVILTSFGENERVHAALQQGAAGYLLKDAGAAEVAAALYAAARGEVFLDAAVARRLTQEIRGPRSGLAALTSREREILVLVAAGMSNKEIASELVISERTARTHVSNVLGKLNLTSRTQAALVAVKEGLVGPR
;
A
#
# COMPACT_ATOMS: atom_id res chain seq x y z
N MET A 1 14.12 -15.41 29.57
CA MET A 1 14.22 -14.38 28.52
C MET A 1 13.22 -13.30 28.88
N THR A 2 13.50 -12.03 28.63
CA THR A 2 12.52 -10.97 28.86
C THR A 2 11.41 -11.13 27.82
N PRO A 3 10.13 -11.14 28.21
CA PRO A 3 9.03 -11.27 27.24
C PRO A 3 9.00 -10.07 26.28
N LEU A 4 8.56 -10.30 25.06
CA LEU A 4 8.30 -9.28 24.06
C LEU A 4 7.08 -8.47 24.49
N ARG A 5 7.24 -7.17 24.68
CA ARG A 5 6.20 -6.28 25.17
C ARG A 5 5.41 -5.69 24.01
N VAL A 6 4.12 -6.00 23.95
CA VAL A 6 3.24 -5.61 22.85
C VAL A 6 2.13 -4.70 23.35
N PHE A 7 1.82 -3.65 22.58
CA PHE A 7 0.70 -2.75 22.80
C PHE A 7 -0.27 -2.86 21.62
N VAL A 8 -1.58 -3.01 21.87
CA VAL A 8 -2.56 -3.29 20.82
C VAL A 8 -3.49 -2.09 20.64
N VAL A 9 -3.63 -1.62 19.39
CA VAL A 9 -4.46 -0.45 19.03
C VAL A 9 -5.42 -0.82 17.91
N ASP A 10 -6.72 -0.85 18.21
CA ASP A 10 -7.80 -1.14 17.27
C ASP A 10 -9.12 -0.57 17.82
N ASP A 11 -9.93 0.10 17.02
CA ASP A 11 -11.20 0.68 17.48
C ASP A 11 -12.31 -0.39 17.65
N HIS A 12 -12.14 -1.54 16.99
CA HIS A 12 -13.06 -2.68 17.10
C HIS A 12 -12.74 -3.53 18.33
N SER A 13 -13.50 -3.39 19.40
CA SER A 13 -13.26 -4.10 20.67
C SER A 13 -13.23 -5.62 20.56
N VAL A 14 -13.95 -6.21 19.59
CA VAL A 14 -13.97 -7.66 19.35
C VAL A 14 -12.65 -8.12 18.72
N VAL A 15 -12.15 -7.39 17.72
CA VAL A 15 -10.86 -7.66 17.06
C VAL A 15 -9.75 -7.52 18.09
N ARG A 16 -9.71 -6.41 18.81
CA ARG A 16 -8.70 -6.12 19.82
C ARG A 16 -8.61 -7.22 20.90
N ARG A 17 -9.78 -7.64 21.45
CA ARG A 17 -9.82 -8.76 22.41
C ARG A 17 -9.36 -10.08 21.81
N GLY A 18 -9.71 -10.36 20.55
CA GLY A 18 -9.26 -11.56 19.85
C GLY A 18 -7.75 -11.61 19.73
N VAL A 19 -7.13 -10.48 19.33
CA VAL A 19 -5.68 -10.35 19.24
C VAL A 19 -5.03 -10.51 20.61
N VAL A 20 -5.51 -9.81 21.63
CA VAL A 20 -4.97 -9.92 23.01
C VAL A 20 -5.07 -11.36 23.52
N SER A 21 -6.25 -11.99 23.42
CA SER A 21 -6.43 -13.38 23.87
C SER A 21 -5.50 -14.37 23.17
N TYR A 22 -5.14 -14.08 21.92
CA TYR A 22 -4.18 -14.88 21.19
C TYR A 22 -2.74 -14.63 21.67
N LEU A 23 -2.36 -13.37 21.89
CA LEU A 23 -1.03 -13.03 22.37
C LEU A 23 -0.78 -13.56 23.79
N ASP A 24 -1.81 -13.57 24.63
CA ASP A 24 -1.75 -14.10 26.00
C ASP A 24 -1.45 -15.61 26.09
N VAL A 25 -1.62 -16.36 24.98
CA VAL A 25 -1.27 -17.80 24.92
C VAL A 25 0.21 -18.02 24.62
N LEU A 26 0.93 -16.97 24.19
CA LEU A 26 2.36 -17.05 23.90
C LEU A 26 3.18 -16.79 25.17
N ASP A 27 3.97 -17.76 25.62
CA ASP A 27 4.73 -17.72 26.90
C ASP A 27 5.80 -16.58 26.91
N ASP A 28 6.21 -16.08 25.76
CA ASP A 28 7.27 -15.10 25.57
C ASP A 28 6.77 -13.74 25.07
N VAL A 29 5.45 -13.49 25.11
CA VAL A 29 4.82 -12.22 24.77
C VAL A 29 4.03 -11.68 25.96
N GLU A 30 4.12 -10.38 26.22
CA GLU A 30 3.36 -9.67 27.25
C GLU A 30 2.58 -8.51 26.63
N VAL A 31 1.25 -8.52 26.74
CA VAL A 31 0.43 -7.36 26.33
C VAL A 31 0.46 -6.32 27.45
N VAL A 32 1.18 -5.22 27.22
CA VAL A 32 1.40 -4.17 28.22
C VAL A 32 0.36 -3.06 28.19
N GLY A 33 -0.56 -3.11 27.23
CA GLY A 33 -1.69 -2.17 27.16
C GLY A 33 -2.45 -2.22 25.85
N GLU A 34 -3.57 -1.53 25.85
CA GLU A 34 -4.51 -1.44 24.74
C GLU A 34 -4.99 0.00 24.54
N ALA A 35 -5.34 0.36 23.31
CA ALA A 35 -5.98 1.63 22.96
C ALA A 35 -7.07 1.45 21.90
N ALA A 36 -8.03 2.37 21.88
CA ALA A 36 -9.14 2.35 20.91
C ALA A 36 -8.91 3.26 19.70
N ASP A 37 -7.86 4.06 19.68
CA ASP A 37 -7.44 4.89 18.54
C ASP A 37 -6.03 5.45 18.76
N GLY A 38 -5.50 6.17 17.74
CA GLY A 38 -4.15 6.72 17.79
C GLY A 38 -3.92 7.75 18.89
N ARG A 39 -4.93 8.55 19.26
CA ARG A 39 -4.81 9.55 20.32
C ARG A 39 -4.69 8.87 21.69
N ASP A 40 -5.56 7.93 21.97
CA ASP A 40 -5.53 7.12 23.20
C ASP A 40 -4.20 6.33 23.31
N ALA A 41 -3.70 5.81 22.19
CA ALA A 41 -2.41 5.14 22.14
C ALA A 41 -1.26 6.08 22.53
N LEU A 42 -1.18 7.27 21.94
CA LEU A 42 -0.12 8.25 22.27
C LEU A 42 -0.14 8.70 23.73
N GLU A 43 -1.31 8.93 24.30
CA GLU A 43 -1.47 9.29 25.71
C GLU A 43 -0.97 8.19 26.63
N LYS A 44 -1.36 6.92 26.37
CA LYS A 44 -0.94 5.78 27.17
C LYS A 44 0.55 5.45 27.00
N LEU A 45 1.08 5.52 25.77
CA LEU A 45 2.51 5.35 25.53
C LEU A 45 3.34 6.43 26.23
N GLY A 46 2.86 7.69 26.24
CA GLY A 46 3.50 8.76 27.01
C GLY A 46 3.56 8.47 28.51
N ALA A 47 2.53 7.86 29.07
CA ALA A 47 2.53 7.44 30.48
C ALA A 47 3.52 6.28 30.74
N LEU A 48 3.60 5.30 29.83
CA LEU A 48 4.56 4.19 29.89
C LEU A 48 6.00 4.67 29.75
N ASP A 49 6.26 5.69 28.94
CA ASP A 49 7.59 6.28 28.76
C ASP A 49 8.13 6.86 30.07
N THR A 50 7.27 7.56 30.83
CA THR A 50 7.67 8.13 32.15
C THR A 50 8.11 7.09 33.16
N THR A 51 7.68 5.86 33.01
CA THR A 51 8.03 4.72 33.89
C THR A 51 9.11 3.81 33.29
N ALA A 52 9.67 4.18 32.13
CA ALA A 52 10.61 3.37 31.36
C ALA A 52 10.08 1.96 31.04
N THR A 53 8.76 1.88 30.78
CA THR A 53 8.04 0.62 30.52
C THR A 53 7.38 0.60 29.13
N LEU A 54 7.97 1.29 28.14
CA LEU A 54 7.49 1.28 26.77
C LEU A 54 7.37 -0.15 26.19
N PRO A 55 6.43 -0.39 25.28
CA PRO A 55 6.39 -1.63 24.51
C PRO A 55 7.55 -1.69 23.51
N ASP A 56 7.92 -2.91 23.13
CA ASP A 56 8.84 -3.14 22.02
C ASP A 56 8.12 -2.93 20.68
N VAL A 57 6.86 -3.39 20.61
CA VAL A 57 6.05 -3.35 19.39
C VAL A 57 4.64 -2.86 19.69
N VAL A 58 4.14 -1.96 18.84
CA VAL A 58 2.73 -1.56 18.78
C VAL A 58 2.09 -2.23 17.58
N LEU A 59 1.02 -3.00 17.80
CA LEU A 59 0.17 -3.53 16.74
C LEU A 59 -0.96 -2.53 16.51
N MET A 60 -1.03 -1.96 15.30
CA MET A 60 -1.80 -0.74 15.00
C MET A 60 -2.79 -0.97 13.86
N ASP A 61 -4.08 -0.74 14.11
CA ASP A 61 -5.05 -0.62 13.03
C ASP A 61 -4.88 0.70 12.27
N LEU A 62 -5.19 0.69 10.96
CA LEU A 62 -5.14 1.90 10.13
C LEU A 62 -6.39 2.76 10.25
N GLN A 63 -7.57 2.14 10.33
CA GLN A 63 -8.84 2.86 10.31
C GLN A 63 -9.40 3.02 11.71
N MET A 64 -9.16 4.16 12.31
CA MET A 64 -9.66 4.47 13.64
C MET A 64 -10.22 5.90 13.70
N PRO A 65 -11.20 6.18 14.61
CA PRO A 65 -11.71 7.51 14.84
C PRO A 65 -10.65 8.42 15.48
N ARG A 66 -10.89 9.73 15.50
CA ARG A 66 -10.05 10.77 16.11
C ARG A 66 -8.64 10.89 15.52
N MET A 67 -7.85 9.83 15.52
CA MET A 67 -6.53 9.77 14.93
C MET A 67 -6.34 8.40 14.27
N ASP A 68 -6.10 8.40 12.97
CA ASP A 68 -5.87 7.20 12.19
C ASP A 68 -4.47 6.58 12.45
N GLY A 69 -4.31 5.31 12.05
CA GLY A 69 -3.08 4.58 12.32
C GLY A 69 -1.87 5.10 11.54
N VAL A 70 -2.05 5.75 10.38
CA VAL A 70 -0.95 6.36 9.62
C VAL A 70 -0.35 7.53 10.38
N THR A 71 -1.21 8.44 10.83
CA THR A 71 -0.83 9.61 11.64
C THR A 71 -0.22 9.16 12.96
N ALA A 72 -0.85 8.20 13.65
CA ALA A 72 -0.35 7.66 14.91
C ALA A 72 1.03 6.99 14.75
N THR A 73 1.26 6.27 13.64
CA THR A 73 2.57 5.66 13.35
C THR A 73 3.66 6.72 13.27
N GLY A 74 3.42 7.81 12.52
CA GLY A 74 4.40 8.90 12.40
C GLY A 74 4.72 9.55 13.76
N GLU A 75 3.69 9.81 14.57
CA GLU A 75 3.87 10.38 15.92
C GLU A 75 4.62 9.42 16.87
N ILE A 76 4.30 8.13 16.83
CA ILE A 76 4.97 7.11 17.67
C ILE A 76 6.42 6.97 17.28
N THR A 77 6.74 6.82 15.99
CA THR A 77 8.12 6.64 15.52
C THR A 77 8.99 7.86 15.78
N ALA A 78 8.42 9.07 15.73
CA ALA A 78 9.14 10.31 16.05
C ALA A 78 9.38 10.50 17.55
N ARG A 79 8.39 10.17 18.40
CA ARG A 79 8.44 10.41 19.86
C ARG A 79 9.09 9.27 20.64
N PHE A 80 8.92 8.04 20.18
CA PHE A 80 9.39 6.82 20.82
C PHE A 80 10.23 5.95 19.85
N PRO A 81 11.46 6.36 19.49
CA PRO A 81 12.25 5.70 18.43
C PRO A 81 12.60 4.23 18.70
N SER A 82 12.51 3.79 19.96
CA SER A 82 12.70 2.38 20.36
C SER A 82 11.48 1.51 20.05
N VAL A 83 10.29 2.11 19.91
CA VAL A 83 9.04 1.40 19.68
C VAL A 83 8.87 1.11 18.20
N ARG A 84 8.60 -0.12 17.84
CA ARG A 84 8.30 -0.54 16.48
C ARG A 84 6.79 -0.58 16.24
N VAL A 85 6.34 -0.17 15.06
CA VAL A 85 4.91 -0.22 14.73
C VAL A 85 4.67 -1.25 13.64
N VAL A 86 3.82 -2.23 13.91
CA VAL A 86 3.32 -3.22 12.93
C VAL A 86 1.86 -2.88 12.65
N ILE A 87 1.53 -2.69 11.38
CA ILE A 87 0.18 -2.38 10.96
C ILE A 87 -0.65 -3.66 10.84
N LEU A 88 -1.87 -3.62 11.37
CA LEU A 88 -2.89 -4.66 11.20
C LEU A 88 -4.13 -4.04 10.57
N THR A 89 -4.51 -4.46 9.35
CA THR A 89 -5.55 -3.80 8.58
C THR A 89 -6.46 -4.73 7.80
N SER A 90 -7.61 -4.22 7.39
CA SER A 90 -8.53 -4.93 6.51
C SER A 90 -8.08 -4.88 5.04
N PHE A 91 -8.62 -5.79 4.23
CA PHE A 91 -8.31 -5.89 2.80
C PHE A 91 -8.73 -4.61 2.04
N GLY A 92 -7.88 -4.05 1.18
CA GLY A 92 -8.26 -2.97 0.25
C GLY A 92 -7.66 -1.58 0.50
N GLU A 93 -6.81 -1.38 1.52
CA GLU A 93 -6.29 -0.07 1.94
C GLU A 93 -4.91 0.28 1.36
N ASN A 94 -4.66 0.00 0.08
CA ASN A 94 -3.34 0.08 -0.54
C ASN A 94 -2.63 1.45 -0.39
N GLU A 95 -3.34 2.55 -0.60
CA GLU A 95 -2.75 3.90 -0.49
C GLU A 95 -2.27 4.19 0.95
N ARG A 96 -2.98 3.65 1.94
CA ARG A 96 -2.62 3.81 3.36
C ARG A 96 -1.44 2.94 3.78
N VAL A 97 -1.27 1.76 3.15
CA VAL A 97 -0.08 0.90 3.36
C VAL A 97 1.19 1.67 3.05
N HIS A 98 1.25 2.27 1.87
CA HIS A 98 2.42 3.05 1.44
C HIS A 98 2.68 4.23 2.38
N ALA A 99 1.63 4.96 2.75
CA ALA A 99 1.73 6.06 3.71
C ALA A 99 2.25 5.59 5.07
N ALA A 100 1.76 4.47 5.61
CA ALA A 100 2.22 3.94 6.91
C ALA A 100 3.70 3.52 6.88
N LEU A 101 4.16 2.88 5.78
CA LEU A 101 5.57 2.54 5.60
C LEU A 101 6.45 3.79 5.51
N GLN A 102 6.00 4.85 4.84
CA GLN A 102 6.70 6.14 4.80
C GLN A 102 6.78 6.81 6.18
N GLN A 103 5.80 6.56 7.05
CA GLN A 103 5.81 7.02 8.45
C GLN A 103 6.65 6.12 9.38
N GLY A 104 7.32 5.10 8.84
CA GLY A 104 8.26 4.27 9.59
C GLY A 104 7.65 2.99 10.17
N ALA A 105 6.52 2.49 9.66
CA ALA A 105 6.01 1.19 10.06
C ALA A 105 7.05 0.09 9.78
N ALA A 106 7.27 -0.78 10.77
CA ALA A 106 8.22 -1.89 10.72
C ALA A 106 7.62 -3.17 10.12
N GLY A 107 6.31 -3.23 9.97
CA GLY A 107 5.64 -4.39 9.39
C GLY A 107 4.21 -4.12 9.01
N TYR A 108 3.64 -5.05 8.23
CA TYR A 108 2.28 -4.95 7.76
C TYR A 108 1.62 -6.31 7.62
N LEU A 109 0.43 -6.45 8.21
CA LEU A 109 -0.39 -7.66 8.24
C LEU A 109 -1.83 -7.35 7.85
N LEU A 110 -2.52 -8.34 7.31
CA LEU A 110 -3.96 -8.30 7.14
C LEU A 110 -4.66 -8.77 8.43
N LYS A 111 -5.86 -8.27 8.74
CA LYS A 111 -6.67 -8.67 9.92
C LYS A 111 -7.15 -10.14 9.86
N ASP A 112 -7.07 -10.78 8.70
CA ASP A 112 -7.31 -12.20 8.50
C ASP A 112 -6.03 -13.06 8.61
N ALA A 113 -4.89 -12.44 8.91
CA ALA A 113 -3.64 -13.15 9.16
C ALA A 113 -3.80 -14.15 10.32
N GLY A 114 -3.23 -15.32 10.11
CA GLY A 114 -3.21 -16.35 11.16
C GLY A 114 -2.34 -15.95 12.35
N ALA A 115 -2.65 -16.54 13.46
CA ALA A 115 -1.95 -16.30 14.73
C ALA A 115 -0.43 -16.43 14.61
N ALA A 116 0.06 -17.45 13.89
CA ALA A 116 1.50 -17.65 13.67
C ALA A 116 2.14 -16.52 12.85
N GLU A 117 1.40 -15.90 11.93
CA GLU A 117 1.87 -14.78 11.13
C GLU A 117 1.96 -13.49 11.94
N VAL A 118 0.98 -13.25 12.84
CA VAL A 118 1.02 -12.13 13.79
C VAL A 118 2.25 -12.25 14.70
N ALA A 119 2.49 -13.42 15.29
CA ALA A 119 3.68 -13.65 16.12
C ALA A 119 4.98 -13.43 15.31
N ALA A 120 5.08 -14.00 14.11
CA ALA A 120 6.25 -13.82 13.24
C ALA A 120 6.55 -12.36 12.94
N ALA A 121 5.49 -11.56 12.67
CA ALA A 121 5.64 -10.13 12.40
C ALA A 121 6.12 -9.34 13.63
N LEU A 122 5.58 -9.66 14.82
CA LEU A 122 6.00 -9.03 16.08
C LEU A 122 7.47 -9.32 16.38
N TYR A 123 7.90 -10.59 16.27
CA TYR A 123 9.31 -10.95 16.47
C TYR A 123 10.25 -10.33 15.43
N ALA A 124 9.85 -10.28 14.16
CA ALA A 124 10.63 -9.62 13.11
C ALA A 124 10.80 -8.13 13.41
N ALA A 125 9.71 -7.43 13.74
CA ALA A 125 9.74 -6.01 14.10
C ALA A 125 10.64 -5.73 15.31
N ALA A 126 10.56 -6.57 16.35
CA ALA A 126 11.41 -6.44 17.55
C ALA A 126 12.91 -6.59 17.23
N ARG A 127 13.26 -7.39 16.21
CA ARG A 127 14.64 -7.51 15.71
C ARG A 127 15.07 -6.38 14.76
N GLY A 128 14.16 -5.44 14.45
CA GLY A 128 14.40 -4.38 13.48
C GLY A 128 14.30 -4.83 12.02
N GLU A 129 13.72 -6.00 11.78
CA GLU A 129 13.43 -6.53 10.45
C GLU A 129 12.07 -6.01 9.95
N VAL A 130 11.89 -5.90 8.64
CA VAL A 130 10.60 -5.53 8.04
C VAL A 130 9.82 -6.79 7.73
N PHE A 131 8.61 -6.92 8.27
CA PHE A 131 7.68 -8.00 7.95
C PHE A 131 6.57 -7.50 7.02
N LEU A 132 6.44 -8.13 5.86
CA LEU A 132 5.36 -7.86 4.92
C LEU A 132 4.66 -9.17 4.58
N ASP A 133 3.35 -9.22 4.78
CA ASP A 133 2.52 -10.30 4.24
C ASP A 133 2.75 -10.46 2.73
N ALA A 134 2.73 -11.70 2.23
CA ALA A 134 3.03 -11.99 0.83
C ALA A 134 2.04 -11.34 -0.16
N ALA A 135 0.78 -11.13 0.25
CA ALA A 135 -0.22 -10.43 -0.57
C ALA A 135 0.10 -8.93 -0.60
N VAL A 136 0.49 -8.35 0.54
CA VAL A 136 0.92 -6.95 0.65
C VAL A 136 2.21 -6.71 -0.13
N ALA A 137 3.21 -7.58 0.01
CA ALA A 137 4.48 -7.48 -0.72
C ALA A 137 4.27 -7.52 -2.24
N ARG A 138 3.41 -8.42 -2.75
CA ARG A 138 3.05 -8.46 -4.18
C ARG A 138 2.40 -7.17 -4.66
N ARG A 139 1.52 -6.57 -3.86
CA ARG A 139 0.82 -5.31 -4.20
C ARG A 139 1.79 -4.13 -4.20
N LEU A 140 2.59 -3.97 -3.15
CA LEU A 140 3.63 -2.94 -3.10
C LEU A 140 4.59 -3.06 -4.29
N THR A 141 4.96 -4.29 -4.69
CA THR A 141 5.80 -4.51 -5.87
C THR A 141 5.08 -4.11 -7.17
N GLN A 142 3.75 -4.29 -7.25
CA GLN A 142 2.95 -3.83 -8.39
C GLN A 142 2.81 -2.30 -8.40
N GLU A 143 2.71 -1.67 -7.23
CA GLU A 143 2.64 -0.21 -7.07
C GLU A 143 4.01 0.48 -7.28
N ILE A 144 5.10 -0.12 -6.81
CA ILE A 144 6.48 0.33 -7.10
C ILE A 144 6.76 0.22 -8.61
N ARG A 145 6.16 -0.78 -9.28
CA ARG A 145 6.14 -0.81 -10.74
C ARG A 145 5.24 0.29 -11.32
N GLY A 146 4.47 1.02 -10.48
CA GLY A 146 3.50 2.05 -10.79
C GLY A 146 2.44 1.62 -11.81
N PRO A 147 1.27 2.21 -11.94
CA PRO A 147 0.59 2.17 -13.21
C PRO A 147 1.63 2.75 -14.19
N ARG A 148 2.10 1.89 -15.11
CA ARG A 148 3.04 2.35 -16.13
C ARG A 148 2.46 3.63 -16.68
N SER A 149 2.99 4.77 -16.28
CA SER A 149 2.49 6.07 -16.72
C SER A 149 3.11 6.40 -18.07
N GLY A 150 2.43 7.13 -18.87
CA GLY A 150 2.88 7.46 -20.20
C GLY A 150 3.02 6.22 -21.11
N LEU A 151 3.98 6.20 -21.99
CA LEU A 151 4.17 5.11 -22.97
C LEU A 151 4.42 3.73 -22.35
N ALA A 152 4.93 3.68 -21.13
CA ALA A 152 5.17 2.41 -20.41
C ALA A 152 3.87 1.71 -19.99
N ALA A 153 2.73 2.43 -19.94
CA ALA A 153 1.41 1.87 -19.67
C ALA A 153 0.82 1.08 -20.85
N LEU A 154 1.34 1.30 -22.05
CA LEU A 154 0.83 0.70 -23.27
C LEU A 154 1.42 -0.69 -23.49
N THR A 155 0.55 -1.64 -23.87
CA THR A 155 0.98 -2.92 -24.45
C THR A 155 1.66 -2.68 -25.80
N SER A 156 2.40 -3.67 -26.32
CA SER A 156 3.00 -3.59 -27.66
C SER A 156 1.96 -3.22 -28.73
N ARG A 157 0.76 -3.82 -28.66
CA ARG A 157 -0.33 -3.56 -29.60
C ARG A 157 -0.88 -2.13 -29.49
N GLU A 158 -1.05 -1.63 -28.27
CA GLU A 158 -1.51 -0.24 -28.04
C GLU A 158 -0.45 0.78 -28.46
N ARG A 159 0.82 0.45 -28.37
CA ARG A 159 1.92 1.30 -28.87
C ARG A 159 1.94 1.37 -30.40
N GLU A 160 1.74 0.23 -31.09
CA GLU A 160 1.55 0.20 -32.55
C GLU A 160 0.38 1.10 -32.98
N ILE A 161 -0.75 0.99 -32.29
CA ILE A 161 -1.93 1.82 -32.56
C ILE A 161 -1.64 3.30 -32.31
N LEU A 162 -0.91 3.65 -31.25
CA LEU A 162 -0.52 5.04 -30.97
C LEU A 162 0.34 5.62 -32.12
N VAL A 163 1.25 4.84 -32.70
CA VAL A 163 2.06 5.23 -33.87
C VAL A 163 1.16 5.50 -35.08
N LEU A 164 0.20 4.62 -35.37
CA LEU A 164 -0.74 4.80 -36.50
C LEU A 164 -1.69 5.99 -36.28
N VAL A 165 -2.10 6.25 -35.04
CA VAL A 165 -2.85 7.46 -34.64
C VAL A 165 -2.02 8.72 -34.92
N ALA A 166 -0.75 8.70 -34.56
CA ALA A 166 0.18 9.81 -34.81
C ALA A 166 0.49 10.02 -36.29
N ALA A 167 0.46 8.94 -37.08
CA ALA A 167 0.51 9.02 -38.55
C ALA A 167 -0.76 9.61 -39.20
N GLY A 168 -1.80 9.90 -38.39
CA GLY A 168 -3.06 10.51 -38.86
C GLY A 168 -4.11 9.51 -39.34
N MET A 169 -3.90 8.20 -39.19
CA MET A 169 -4.78 7.18 -39.74
C MET A 169 -6.13 7.13 -38.99
N SER A 170 -7.23 7.04 -39.74
CA SER A 170 -8.58 6.78 -39.17
C SER A 170 -8.70 5.38 -38.55
N ASN A 171 -9.73 5.15 -37.76
CA ASN A 171 -9.96 3.80 -37.19
C ASN A 171 -10.16 2.72 -38.24
N LYS A 172 -10.71 3.08 -39.41
CA LYS A 172 -10.89 2.19 -40.56
C LYS A 172 -9.52 1.81 -41.19
N GLU A 173 -8.62 2.78 -41.33
CA GLU A 173 -7.27 2.56 -41.89
C GLU A 173 -6.43 1.73 -40.89
N ILE A 174 -6.49 2.05 -39.59
CA ILE A 174 -5.86 1.28 -38.53
C ILE A 174 -6.36 -0.17 -38.54
N ALA A 175 -7.68 -0.36 -38.71
CA ALA A 175 -8.27 -1.69 -38.78
C ALA A 175 -7.75 -2.48 -39.96
N SER A 176 -7.62 -1.84 -41.14
CA SER A 176 -7.08 -2.46 -42.33
C SER A 176 -5.60 -2.81 -42.18
N GLU A 177 -4.78 -1.88 -41.67
CA GLU A 177 -3.35 -2.08 -41.45
C GLU A 177 -3.04 -3.22 -40.46
N LEU A 178 -3.84 -3.32 -39.40
CA LEU A 178 -3.64 -4.29 -38.33
C LEU A 178 -4.44 -5.59 -38.50
N VAL A 179 -5.20 -5.72 -39.61
CA VAL A 179 -6.07 -6.88 -39.94
C VAL A 179 -7.05 -7.17 -38.80
N ILE A 180 -7.75 -6.17 -38.31
CA ILE A 180 -8.76 -6.27 -37.24
C ILE A 180 -10.07 -5.58 -37.67
N SER A 181 -11.15 -5.73 -36.89
CA SER A 181 -12.39 -4.98 -37.16
C SER A 181 -12.24 -3.50 -36.77
N GLU A 182 -12.97 -2.60 -37.45
CA GLU A 182 -12.99 -1.17 -37.08
C GLU A 182 -13.46 -0.96 -35.62
N ARG A 183 -14.39 -1.78 -35.15
CA ARG A 183 -14.84 -1.76 -33.75
C ARG A 183 -13.69 -2.08 -32.79
N THR A 184 -12.87 -3.06 -33.12
CA THR A 184 -11.68 -3.43 -32.34
C THR A 184 -10.64 -2.30 -32.33
N ALA A 185 -10.38 -1.69 -33.49
CA ALA A 185 -9.47 -0.55 -33.59
C ALA A 185 -9.96 0.63 -32.72
N ARG A 186 -11.24 0.95 -32.75
CA ARG A 186 -11.87 1.98 -31.91
C ARG A 186 -11.69 1.71 -30.43
N THR A 187 -11.89 0.46 -29.99
CA THR A 187 -11.70 0.03 -28.60
C THR A 187 -10.24 0.23 -28.17
N HIS A 188 -9.30 -0.19 -28.99
CA HIS A 188 -7.87 0.01 -28.68
C HIS A 188 -7.47 1.48 -28.63
N VAL A 189 -7.95 2.33 -29.55
CA VAL A 189 -7.71 3.78 -29.50
C VAL A 189 -8.25 4.36 -28.20
N SER A 190 -9.47 3.98 -27.79
CA SER A 190 -10.06 4.42 -26.51
C SER A 190 -9.22 3.98 -25.32
N ASN A 191 -8.72 2.74 -25.31
CA ASN A 191 -7.85 2.23 -24.24
C ASN A 191 -6.51 2.98 -24.17
N VAL A 192 -5.92 3.32 -25.33
CA VAL A 192 -4.70 4.13 -25.40
C VAL A 192 -4.93 5.51 -24.78
N LEU A 193 -6.03 6.19 -25.16
CA LEU A 193 -6.38 7.48 -24.59
C LEU A 193 -6.58 7.41 -23.08
N GLY A 194 -7.33 6.41 -22.58
CA GLY A 194 -7.55 6.21 -21.16
C GLY A 194 -6.25 5.94 -20.38
N LYS A 195 -5.38 5.05 -20.88
CA LYS A 195 -4.09 4.74 -20.24
C LYS A 195 -3.10 5.91 -20.21
N LEU A 196 -3.17 6.78 -21.20
CA LEU A 196 -2.35 8.00 -21.28
C LEU A 196 -3.02 9.21 -20.62
N ASN A 197 -4.23 9.04 -20.08
CA ASN A 197 -5.05 10.10 -19.48
C ASN A 197 -5.29 11.28 -20.43
N LEU A 198 -5.62 10.97 -21.72
CA LEU A 198 -5.84 11.93 -22.79
C LEU A 198 -7.31 11.99 -23.18
N THR A 199 -7.79 13.17 -23.55
CA THR A 199 -9.20 13.41 -23.92
C THR A 199 -9.43 13.43 -25.44
N SER A 200 -8.36 13.45 -26.24
CA SER A 200 -8.48 13.49 -27.70
C SER A 200 -7.36 12.74 -28.41
N ARG A 201 -7.66 12.29 -29.64
CA ARG A 201 -6.66 11.62 -30.48
C ARG A 201 -5.55 12.57 -30.93
N THR A 202 -5.82 13.88 -31.02
CA THR A 202 -4.80 14.89 -31.30
C THR A 202 -3.77 14.99 -30.20
N GLN A 203 -4.22 14.90 -28.92
CA GLN A 203 -3.30 14.83 -27.78
C GLN A 203 -2.44 13.57 -27.83
N ALA A 204 -3.02 12.42 -28.23
CA ALA A 204 -2.26 11.18 -28.39
C ALA A 204 -1.18 11.30 -29.48
N ALA A 205 -1.50 11.92 -30.60
CA ALA A 205 -0.53 12.19 -31.67
C ALA A 205 0.62 13.09 -31.19
N LEU A 206 0.32 14.17 -30.46
CA LEU A 206 1.33 15.05 -29.86
C LEU A 206 2.25 14.34 -28.86
N VAL A 207 1.68 13.47 -28.03
CA VAL A 207 2.47 12.65 -27.10
C VAL A 207 3.41 11.71 -27.86
N ALA A 208 2.93 11.04 -28.92
CA ALA A 208 3.76 10.15 -29.73
C ALA A 208 4.95 10.87 -30.40
N VAL A 209 4.73 12.11 -30.88
CA VAL A 209 5.80 12.97 -31.46
C VAL A 209 6.79 13.37 -30.37
N LYS A 210 6.30 13.87 -29.21
CA LYS A 210 7.12 14.31 -28.09
C LYS A 210 8.02 13.19 -27.56
N GLU A 211 7.49 11.97 -27.50
CA GLU A 211 8.19 10.78 -27.02
C GLU A 211 9.04 10.09 -28.11
N GLY A 212 9.15 10.68 -29.30
CA GLY A 212 10.00 10.20 -30.38
C GLY A 212 9.53 8.90 -31.06
N LEU A 213 8.24 8.52 -30.92
CA LEU A 213 7.67 7.34 -31.57
C LEU A 213 7.48 7.56 -33.08
N VAL A 214 7.29 8.80 -33.50
CA VAL A 214 7.18 9.25 -34.90
C VAL A 214 7.97 10.53 -35.05
N GLY A 215 8.73 10.65 -36.17
CA GLY A 215 9.44 11.88 -36.50
C GLY A 215 8.47 13.01 -36.86
N PRO A 216 8.84 14.30 -36.70
CA PRO A 216 8.08 15.41 -37.26
C PRO A 216 8.06 15.30 -38.79
N ARG A 217 6.85 15.36 -39.34
CA ARG A 217 6.66 15.54 -40.81
C ARG A 217 6.92 16.94 -41.23
#